data_919d5f998136e7d56a23fc745ac2ab45
#
_entry.id   919d5f998136e7d56a23fc745ac2ab45
#
_cell.length_a   1.000
_cell.length_b   1.000
_cell.length_c   1.000
_cell.angle_alpha   90.00
_cell.angle_beta   90.00
_cell.angle_gamma   90.00
#
_symmetry.space_group_name_H-M   'P 1'
#
loop_
_entity.id
_entity.type
_entity.pdbx_description
1 polymer ?
#
loop_
_entity_poly.entity_id
_entity_poly.type
_entity_poly.pdbx_seq_one_letter_code
_entity_poly.pdbx_strand_id
1 'polypeptide(L)'
;VQTIFDSKGRLIVTGIGKSAIIAQKIVATMNSTGTPSLFLHASEAIHGDLGMMQNDDVIICISKSGNSPEIKILTPLLKRFGNTLIGMTGNMTSVLAKGSDYILNTTVASEVDPLNLAPTSSTTAQLVMGDTLAVCLMELRDFKAEDFAKYHPGGALGKKLLFKVSAMLEHTLKPMVAPDTPIKKVIFEISEKRLGVTAVVEDNK
;
A
#
# COMPACT_ATOMS: atom_id res chain seq x y z
N VAL A 1 12.87 2.23 11.56
CA VAL A 1 12.53 3.06 10.39
C VAL A 1 13.76 3.28 9.53
N GLN A 2 14.86 3.80 10.10
CA GLN A 2 16.09 4.13 9.35
C GLN A 2 16.63 2.94 8.54
N THR A 3 16.66 1.75 9.10
CA THR A 3 17.10 0.51 8.43
C THR A 3 16.32 0.21 7.14
N ILE A 4 15.00 0.47 7.14
CA ILE A 4 14.16 0.31 5.95
C ILE A 4 14.41 1.44 4.95
N PHE A 5 14.60 2.66 5.45
CA PHE A 5 14.87 3.84 4.61
C PHE A 5 16.19 3.70 3.85
N ASP A 6 17.25 3.23 4.52
CA ASP A 6 18.62 3.10 3.96
C ASP A 6 18.80 1.84 3.09
N SER A 7 17.84 0.90 3.14
CA SER A 7 17.91 -0.33 2.35
C SER A 7 17.84 -0.02 0.85
N LYS A 8 18.67 -0.73 0.08
CA LYS A 8 18.63 -0.72 -1.39
C LYS A 8 17.68 -1.79 -1.95
N GLY A 9 17.25 -2.72 -1.11
CA GLY A 9 16.30 -3.77 -1.44
C GLY A 9 14.85 -3.37 -1.20
N ARG A 10 13.99 -4.37 -1.20
CA ARG A 10 12.56 -4.23 -0.94
C ARG A 10 12.25 -4.54 0.52
N LEU A 11 11.06 -4.15 0.97
CA LEU A 11 10.53 -4.59 2.25
C LEU A 11 9.71 -5.87 2.04
N ILE A 12 10.15 -6.99 2.59
CA ILE A 12 9.38 -8.25 2.61
C ILE A 12 8.59 -8.30 3.92
N VAL A 13 7.27 -8.42 3.83
CA VAL A 13 6.43 -8.56 5.03
C VAL A 13 5.82 -9.95 5.04
N THR A 14 6.04 -10.70 6.12
CA THR A 14 5.59 -12.08 6.26
C THR A 14 4.77 -12.29 7.52
N GLY A 15 3.90 -13.27 7.48
CA GLY A 15 3.06 -13.68 8.61
C GLY A 15 2.18 -14.87 8.24
N ILE A 16 1.40 -15.35 9.21
CA ILE A 16 0.45 -16.45 9.01
C ILE A 16 -0.93 -16.10 9.60
N GLY A 17 -2.00 -16.65 9.07
CA GLY A 17 -3.37 -16.45 9.54
C GLY A 17 -3.78 -14.99 9.51
N LYS A 18 -4.32 -14.45 10.60
CA LYS A 18 -4.75 -13.05 10.67
C LYS A 18 -3.58 -12.06 10.52
N SER A 19 -2.39 -12.40 11.03
CA SER A 19 -1.19 -11.59 10.83
C SER A 19 -0.75 -11.53 9.37
N ALA A 20 -1.01 -12.56 8.56
CA ALA A 20 -0.76 -12.53 7.11
C ALA A 20 -1.66 -11.51 6.39
N ILE A 21 -2.93 -11.39 6.79
CA ILE A 21 -3.86 -10.40 6.25
C ILE A 21 -3.39 -8.98 6.58
N ILE A 22 -2.92 -8.77 7.82
CA ILE A 22 -2.31 -7.49 8.21
C ILE A 22 -1.03 -7.20 7.41
N ALA A 23 -0.18 -8.20 7.21
CA ALA A 23 1.02 -8.09 6.39
C ALA A 23 0.70 -7.62 4.95
N GLN A 24 -0.32 -8.21 4.32
CA GLN A 24 -0.78 -7.79 2.99
C GLN A 24 -1.25 -6.33 2.97
N LYS A 25 -2.00 -5.90 4.01
CA LYS A 25 -2.42 -4.50 4.13
C LYS A 25 -1.23 -3.57 4.28
N ILE A 26 -0.25 -3.93 5.11
CA ILE A 26 0.98 -3.14 5.30
C ILE A 26 1.73 -3.01 3.97
N VAL A 27 1.90 -4.10 3.23
CA VAL A 27 2.52 -4.10 1.90
C VAL A 27 1.79 -3.15 0.95
N ALA A 28 0.46 -3.21 0.91
CA ALA A 28 -0.33 -2.31 0.07
C ALA A 28 -0.11 -0.84 0.43
N THR A 29 -0.08 -0.50 1.73
CA THR A 29 0.21 0.85 2.21
C THR A 29 1.63 1.30 1.84
N MET A 30 2.63 0.46 2.08
CA MET A 30 4.04 0.74 1.75
C MET A 30 4.22 1.03 0.26
N ASN A 31 3.66 0.19 -0.61
CA ASN A 31 3.72 0.39 -2.06
C ASN A 31 3.03 1.69 -2.49
N SER A 32 1.89 2.02 -1.91
CA SER A 32 1.15 3.23 -2.23
C SER A 32 1.81 4.52 -1.71
N THR A 33 2.77 4.38 -0.80
CA THR A 33 3.53 5.47 -0.19
C THR A 33 5.02 5.47 -0.56
N GLY A 34 5.39 4.74 -1.62
CA GLY A 34 6.74 4.81 -2.20
C GLY A 34 7.79 3.91 -1.56
N THR A 35 7.39 2.92 -0.75
CA THR A 35 8.28 1.87 -0.24
C THR A 35 8.02 0.57 -0.97
N PRO A 36 8.88 0.13 -1.92
CA PRO A 36 8.70 -1.11 -2.65
C PRO A 36 8.62 -2.30 -1.69
N SER A 37 7.49 -3.01 -1.68
CA SER A 37 7.23 -4.05 -0.70
C SER A 37 6.56 -5.26 -1.32
N LEU A 38 6.85 -6.45 -0.77
CA LEU A 38 6.24 -7.72 -1.18
C LEU A 38 5.72 -8.48 0.03
N PHE A 39 4.63 -9.20 -0.17
CA PHE A 39 4.10 -10.13 0.81
C PHE A 39 4.66 -11.53 0.58
N LEU A 40 5.13 -12.18 1.65
CA LEU A 40 5.57 -13.56 1.68
C LEU A 40 4.75 -14.32 2.72
N HIS A 41 3.92 -15.28 2.30
CA HIS A 41 3.18 -16.09 3.26
C HIS A 41 4.11 -17.03 4.02
N ALA A 42 4.03 -17.05 5.37
CA ALA A 42 4.99 -17.80 6.19
C ALA A 42 4.98 -19.31 5.92
N SER A 43 3.83 -19.90 5.55
CA SER A 43 3.76 -21.32 5.15
C SER A 43 4.42 -21.57 3.80
N GLU A 44 4.17 -20.70 2.81
CA GLU A 44 4.73 -20.87 1.46
C GLU A 44 6.25 -20.62 1.45
N ALA A 45 6.71 -19.74 2.33
CA ALA A 45 8.14 -19.47 2.51
C ALA A 45 8.95 -20.74 2.72
N ILE A 46 8.48 -21.64 3.59
CA ILE A 46 9.20 -22.91 3.88
C ILE A 46 9.03 -23.97 2.79
N HIS A 47 8.22 -23.71 1.78
CA HIS A 47 7.96 -24.61 0.65
C HIS A 47 8.49 -24.08 -0.69
N GLY A 48 9.36 -23.07 -0.67
CA GLY A 48 10.06 -22.61 -1.87
C GLY A 48 10.04 -21.10 -2.10
N ASP A 49 9.04 -20.37 -1.56
CA ASP A 49 8.89 -18.94 -1.80
C ASP A 49 9.98 -18.06 -1.16
N LEU A 50 10.86 -18.65 -0.32
CA LEU A 50 12.09 -17.97 0.10
C LEU A 50 12.97 -17.58 -1.09
N GLY A 51 12.84 -18.24 -2.24
CA GLY A 51 13.55 -17.90 -3.47
C GLY A 51 13.21 -16.51 -4.04
N MET A 52 12.11 -15.87 -3.59
CA MET A 52 11.79 -14.49 -3.99
C MET A 52 12.66 -13.44 -3.30
N MET A 53 13.33 -13.79 -2.20
CA MET A 53 14.15 -12.87 -1.42
C MET A 53 15.46 -12.51 -2.12
N GLN A 54 15.88 -11.26 -1.96
CA GLN A 54 17.15 -10.74 -2.46
C GLN A 54 18.04 -10.32 -1.28
N ASN A 55 19.34 -10.28 -1.49
CA ASN A 55 20.32 -10.02 -0.41
C ASN A 55 20.09 -8.70 0.35
N ASP A 56 19.63 -7.65 -0.36
CA ASP A 56 19.44 -6.32 0.22
C ASP A 56 18.02 -6.10 0.78
N ASP A 57 17.14 -7.10 0.71
CA ASP A 57 15.79 -7.00 1.24
C ASP A 57 15.80 -6.91 2.77
N VAL A 58 14.92 -6.08 3.33
CA VAL A 58 14.61 -6.04 4.77
C VAL A 58 13.33 -6.81 5.03
N ILE A 59 13.29 -7.59 6.09
CA ILE A 59 12.15 -8.48 6.38
C ILE A 59 11.44 -8.02 7.64
N ILE A 60 10.12 -7.87 7.58
CA ILE A 60 9.24 -7.77 8.75
C ILE A 60 8.48 -9.08 8.89
N CYS A 61 8.70 -9.79 9.99
CA CYS A 61 7.95 -10.99 10.34
C CYS A 61 6.93 -10.66 11.44
N ILE A 62 5.64 -10.89 11.16
CA ILE A 62 4.54 -10.53 12.04
C ILE A 62 3.94 -11.77 12.70
N SER A 63 3.94 -11.81 14.03
CA SER A 63 3.30 -12.88 14.79
C SER A 63 3.00 -12.43 16.23
N LYS A 64 1.72 -12.45 16.65
CA LYS A 64 1.33 -12.11 18.03
C LYS A 64 2.14 -12.89 19.05
N SER A 65 2.13 -14.22 18.96
CA SER A 65 2.85 -15.12 19.89
C SER A 65 4.36 -15.18 19.63
N GLY A 66 4.77 -14.94 18.36
CA GLY A 66 6.15 -15.16 17.90
C GLY A 66 6.66 -16.60 18.02
N ASN A 67 5.75 -17.56 18.27
CA ASN A 67 6.06 -18.95 18.57
C ASN A 67 5.22 -19.98 17.79
N SER A 68 4.43 -19.57 16.78
CA SER A 68 3.73 -20.56 15.96
C SER A 68 4.71 -21.50 15.26
N PRO A 69 4.30 -22.72 14.92
CA PRO A 69 5.19 -23.71 14.30
C PRO A 69 5.93 -23.17 13.08
N GLU A 70 5.24 -22.49 12.21
CA GLU A 70 5.79 -21.90 10.97
C GLU A 70 6.82 -20.81 11.28
N ILE A 71 6.54 -19.95 12.27
CA ILE A 71 7.46 -18.87 12.68
C ILE A 71 8.73 -19.44 13.34
N LYS A 72 8.60 -20.52 14.11
CA LYS A 72 9.76 -21.20 14.71
C LYS A 72 10.69 -21.78 13.65
N ILE A 73 10.14 -22.29 12.55
CA ILE A 73 10.92 -22.80 11.42
C ILE A 73 11.48 -21.65 10.59
N LEU A 74 10.65 -20.66 10.27
CA LEU A 74 10.99 -19.58 9.36
C LEU A 74 12.07 -18.65 9.95
N THR A 75 11.97 -18.28 11.24
CA THR A 75 12.89 -17.31 11.87
C THR A 75 14.39 -17.69 11.69
N PRO A 76 14.85 -18.91 12.01
CA PRO A 76 16.24 -19.27 11.79
C PRO A 76 16.61 -19.37 10.31
N LEU A 77 15.67 -19.69 9.42
CA LEU A 77 15.92 -19.69 7.98
C LEU A 77 16.20 -18.28 7.48
N LEU A 78 15.36 -17.31 7.83
CA LEU A 78 15.56 -15.90 7.47
C LEU A 78 16.92 -15.36 7.95
N LYS A 79 17.36 -15.74 9.15
CA LYS A 79 18.69 -15.38 9.65
C LYS A 79 19.84 -15.97 8.82
N ARG A 80 19.68 -17.19 8.30
CA ARG A 80 20.69 -17.82 7.43
C ARG A 80 20.85 -17.11 6.07
N PHE A 81 19.80 -16.47 5.57
CA PHE A 81 19.87 -15.67 4.34
C PHE A 81 20.69 -14.39 4.52
N GLY A 82 20.95 -13.96 5.77
CA GLY A 82 21.74 -12.76 6.06
C GLY A 82 20.97 -11.45 5.96
N ASN A 83 19.68 -11.51 5.66
CA ASN A 83 18.83 -10.31 5.58
C ASN A 83 18.54 -9.74 6.99
N THR A 84 18.37 -8.43 7.07
CA THR A 84 17.91 -7.79 8.31
C THR A 84 16.49 -8.22 8.63
N LEU A 85 16.29 -8.83 9.80
CA LEU A 85 15.01 -9.31 10.30
C LEU A 85 14.44 -8.39 11.38
N ILE A 86 13.26 -7.85 11.15
CA ILE A 86 12.47 -7.07 12.10
C ILE A 86 11.32 -7.94 12.59
N GLY A 87 11.28 -8.30 13.87
CA GLY A 87 10.19 -9.04 14.47
C GLY A 87 9.08 -8.09 14.97
N MET A 88 7.86 -8.23 14.46
CA MET A 88 6.69 -7.54 14.99
C MET A 88 5.88 -8.54 15.82
N THR A 89 5.97 -8.43 17.15
CA THR A 89 5.40 -9.44 18.05
C THR A 89 4.89 -8.84 19.37
N GLY A 90 3.90 -9.50 19.96
CA GLY A 90 3.41 -9.20 21.30
C GLY A 90 4.15 -9.96 22.41
N ASN A 91 5.09 -10.84 22.07
CA ASN A 91 5.81 -11.67 23.06
C ASN A 91 7.32 -11.47 22.92
N MET A 92 7.90 -10.70 23.81
CA MET A 92 9.32 -10.33 23.81
C MET A 92 10.26 -11.49 24.14
N THR A 93 9.75 -12.61 24.66
CA THR A 93 10.54 -13.81 24.96
C THR A 93 10.44 -14.88 23.89
N SER A 94 9.69 -14.64 22.82
CA SER A 94 9.44 -15.57 21.73
C SER A 94 10.67 -15.89 20.88
N VAL A 95 10.60 -16.96 20.11
CA VAL A 95 11.63 -17.33 19.11
C VAL A 95 11.81 -16.19 18.10
N LEU A 96 10.70 -15.57 17.64
CA LEU A 96 10.77 -14.45 16.72
C LEU A 96 11.53 -13.26 17.34
N ALA A 97 11.17 -12.86 18.57
CA ALA A 97 11.84 -11.74 19.24
C ALA A 97 13.34 -11.99 19.42
N LYS A 98 13.71 -13.17 19.87
CA LYS A 98 15.13 -13.53 20.09
C LYS A 98 15.94 -13.68 18.80
N GLY A 99 15.28 -14.06 17.69
CA GLY A 99 15.92 -14.26 16.41
C GLY A 99 15.98 -13.00 15.54
N SER A 100 15.30 -11.92 15.92
CA SER A 100 15.23 -10.67 15.15
C SER A 100 16.37 -9.71 15.50
N ASP A 101 16.80 -8.92 14.52
CA ASP A 101 17.78 -7.85 14.71
C ASP A 101 17.14 -6.63 15.36
N TYR A 102 15.87 -6.37 15.05
CA TYR A 102 15.05 -5.30 15.64
C TYR A 102 13.68 -5.83 16.01
N ILE A 103 13.06 -5.23 17.02
CA ILE A 103 11.74 -5.63 17.50
C ILE A 103 10.77 -4.44 17.47
N LEU A 104 9.60 -4.67 16.89
CA LEU A 104 8.42 -3.82 16.99
C LEU A 104 7.48 -4.48 17.99
N ASN A 105 7.41 -3.91 19.18
CA ASN A 105 6.57 -4.44 20.24
C ASN A 105 5.10 -4.05 20.01
N THR A 106 4.26 -5.06 19.76
CA THR A 106 2.80 -4.94 19.61
C THR A 106 2.05 -5.71 20.69
N THR A 107 2.60 -5.70 21.90
CA THR A 107 1.93 -6.31 23.08
C THR A 107 0.61 -5.62 23.36
N VAL A 108 -0.42 -6.41 23.58
CA VAL A 108 -1.74 -5.98 24.04
C VAL A 108 -2.10 -6.72 25.33
N ALA A 109 -2.88 -6.08 26.19
CA ALA A 109 -3.27 -6.69 27.44
C ALA A 109 -4.20 -7.90 27.25
N SER A 110 -5.15 -7.79 26.33
CA SER A 110 -6.09 -8.86 25.96
C SER A 110 -6.68 -8.62 24.57
N GLU A 111 -7.26 -9.64 23.97
CA GLU A 111 -8.18 -9.46 22.85
C GLU A 111 -9.52 -8.91 23.35
N VAL A 112 -10.31 -8.31 22.46
CA VAL A 112 -11.61 -7.67 22.82
C VAL A 112 -12.71 -8.70 23.03
N ASP A 113 -12.60 -9.88 22.39
CA ASP A 113 -13.62 -10.91 22.52
C ASP A 113 -13.69 -11.47 23.95
N PRO A 114 -14.90 -11.87 24.44
CA PRO A 114 -15.08 -12.35 25.80
C PRO A 114 -14.23 -13.55 26.21
N LEU A 115 -13.77 -14.33 25.25
CA LEU A 115 -12.96 -15.52 25.47
C LEU A 115 -11.46 -15.26 25.33
N ASN A 116 -11.06 -14.06 24.94
CA ASN A 116 -9.67 -13.66 24.66
C ASN A 116 -8.97 -14.59 23.62
N LEU A 117 -9.73 -15.04 22.61
CA LEU A 117 -9.27 -16.00 21.59
C LEU A 117 -9.12 -15.36 20.21
N ALA A 118 -10.11 -14.55 19.79
CA ALA A 118 -10.13 -13.97 18.46
C ALA A 118 -9.13 -12.82 18.31
N PRO A 119 -8.18 -12.89 17.36
CA PRO A 119 -7.25 -11.79 17.12
C PRO A 119 -7.99 -10.51 16.71
N THR A 120 -8.02 -9.54 17.61
CA THR A 120 -8.70 -8.24 17.49
C THR A 120 -7.77 -7.11 17.90
N SER A 121 -7.55 -6.89 19.21
CA SER A 121 -6.61 -5.89 19.72
C SER A 121 -5.20 -6.11 19.15
N SER A 122 -4.74 -7.36 19.11
CA SER A 122 -3.41 -7.69 18.59
C SER A 122 -3.24 -7.37 17.11
N THR A 123 -4.24 -7.67 16.29
CA THR A 123 -4.19 -7.34 14.85
C THR A 123 -4.33 -5.85 14.59
N THR A 124 -5.12 -5.15 15.39
CA THR A 124 -5.22 -3.69 15.34
C THR A 124 -3.89 -3.03 15.72
N ALA A 125 -3.22 -3.49 16.77
CA ALA A 125 -1.89 -3.00 17.13
C ALA A 125 -0.84 -3.24 16.02
N GLN A 126 -0.85 -4.41 15.37
CA GLN A 126 0.00 -4.73 14.22
C GLN A 126 -0.29 -3.78 13.05
N LEU A 127 -1.57 -3.52 12.76
CA LEU A 127 -1.99 -2.63 11.68
C LEU A 127 -1.51 -1.20 11.93
N VAL A 128 -1.79 -0.65 13.11
CA VAL A 128 -1.37 0.71 13.49
C VAL A 128 0.15 0.84 13.46
N MET A 129 0.90 -0.15 13.95
CA MET A 129 2.36 -0.16 13.89
C MET A 129 2.86 -0.11 12.44
N GLY A 130 2.27 -0.90 11.54
CA GLY A 130 2.62 -0.90 10.11
C GLY A 130 2.33 0.43 9.43
N ASP A 131 1.18 1.04 9.71
CA ASP A 131 0.82 2.35 9.16
C ASP A 131 1.71 3.47 9.71
N THR A 132 2.07 3.40 11.01
CA THR A 132 3.04 4.33 11.61
C THR A 132 4.41 4.24 10.93
N LEU A 133 4.88 3.02 10.63
CA LEU A 133 6.12 2.84 9.86
C LEU A 133 6.04 3.50 8.48
N ALA A 134 4.91 3.30 7.76
CA ALA A 134 4.72 3.90 6.45
C ALA A 134 4.75 5.43 6.53
N VAL A 135 4.05 6.04 7.49
CA VAL A 135 4.03 7.49 7.70
C VAL A 135 5.42 8.03 8.05
N CYS A 136 6.16 7.34 8.94
CA CYS A 136 7.54 7.73 9.25
C CYS A 136 8.46 7.66 8.02
N LEU A 137 8.28 6.68 7.15
CA LEU A 137 9.04 6.56 5.90
C LEU A 137 8.66 7.64 4.88
N MET A 138 7.38 8.02 4.81
CA MET A 138 6.93 9.17 4.01
C MET A 138 7.63 10.47 4.49
N GLU A 139 7.65 10.71 5.79
CA GLU A 139 8.31 11.88 6.38
C GLU A 139 9.81 11.92 6.05
N LEU A 140 10.52 10.82 6.24
CA LEU A 140 11.94 10.71 5.90
C LEU A 140 12.25 10.93 4.41
N ARG A 141 11.29 10.65 3.53
CA ARG A 141 11.44 10.83 2.07
C ARG A 141 10.94 12.18 1.56
N ASP A 142 10.44 13.06 2.43
CA ASP A 142 9.74 14.30 2.03
C ASP A 142 8.64 14.01 0.98
N PHE A 143 7.86 12.93 1.22
CA PHE A 143 6.84 12.42 0.30
C PHE A 143 5.68 13.41 0.14
N LYS A 144 5.38 13.80 -1.09
CA LYS A 144 4.41 14.86 -1.42
C LYS A 144 3.17 14.33 -2.11
N ALA A 145 2.18 15.22 -2.27
CA ALA A 145 0.94 14.91 -2.98
C ALA A 145 1.19 14.46 -4.44
N GLU A 146 2.21 15.00 -5.07
CA GLU A 146 2.65 14.64 -6.43
C GLU A 146 3.16 13.20 -6.50
N ASP A 147 3.89 12.76 -5.47
CA ASP A 147 4.36 11.38 -5.37
C ASP A 147 3.19 10.42 -5.15
N PHE A 148 2.24 10.80 -4.29
CA PHE A 148 1.02 10.02 -4.11
C PHE A 148 0.22 9.89 -5.40
N ALA A 149 0.06 10.97 -6.16
CA ALA A 149 -0.64 10.97 -7.44
C ALA A 149 0.02 10.04 -8.47
N LYS A 150 1.36 9.97 -8.48
CA LYS A 150 2.14 9.09 -9.34
C LYS A 150 1.80 7.60 -9.11
N TYR A 151 1.57 7.21 -7.85
CA TYR A 151 1.18 5.83 -7.51
C TYR A 151 -0.33 5.58 -7.61
N HIS A 152 -1.15 6.64 -7.72
CA HIS A 152 -2.61 6.57 -7.78
C HIS A 152 -3.18 7.33 -9.00
N PRO A 153 -2.74 7.01 -10.24
CA PRO A 153 -3.13 7.79 -11.43
C PRO A 153 -4.64 7.77 -11.70
N GLY A 154 -5.34 6.71 -11.32
CA GLY A 154 -6.79 6.58 -11.48
C GLY A 154 -7.63 7.32 -10.42
N GLY A 155 -7.03 7.75 -9.30
CA GLY A 155 -7.70 8.48 -8.23
C GLY A 155 -7.98 9.94 -8.57
N ALA A 156 -8.86 10.59 -7.77
CA ALA A 156 -9.21 12.00 -7.98
C ALA A 156 -7.98 12.93 -7.99
N LEU A 157 -7.03 12.72 -7.08
CA LEU A 157 -5.80 13.51 -7.03
C LEU A 157 -4.88 13.21 -8.23
N GLY A 158 -4.73 11.94 -8.61
CA GLY A 158 -3.96 11.54 -9.79
C GLY A 158 -4.50 12.17 -11.07
N LYS A 159 -5.81 12.11 -11.27
CA LYS A 159 -6.47 12.78 -12.40
C LYS A 159 -6.22 14.28 -12.41
N LYS A 160 -6.38 14.94 -11.26
CA LYS A 160 -6.19 16.39 -11.13
C LYS A 160 -4.75 16.84 -11.46
N LEU A 161 -3.74 16.06 -11.07
CA LEU A 161 -2.33 16.46 -11.19
C LEU A 161 -1.65 15.92 -12.46
N LEU A 162 -2.07 14.75 -12.97
CA LEU A 162 -1.39 14.08 -14.07
C LEU A 162 -2.10 14.19 -15.41
N PHE A 163 -3.44 14.39 -15.43
CA PHE A 163 -4.18 14.47 -16.68
C PHE A 163 -4.11 15.86 -17.31
N LYS A 164 -3.72 15.90 -18.56
CA LYS A 164 -3.82 17.10 -19.39
C LYS A 164 -5.23 17.20 -19.99
N VAL A 165 -5.67 18.41 -20.29
CA VAL A 165 -6.95 18.64 -21.00
C VAL A 165 -7.03 17.79 -22.27
N SER A 166 -5.93 17.68 -23.02
CA SER A 166 -5.86 16.87 -24.24
C SER A 166 -6.15 15.38 -24.03
N ALA A 167 -5.88 14.83 -22.85
CA ALA A 167 -6.19 13.44 -22.51
C ALA A 167 -7.65 13.22 -22.07
N MET A 168 -8.37 14.32 -21.78
CA MET A 168 -9.77 14.32 -21.37
C MET A 168 -10.70 14.72 -22.51
N LEU A 169 -10.14 15.19 -23.63
CA LEU A 169 -10.92 15.62 -24.79
C LEU A 169 -11.49 14.39 -25.51
N GLU A 170 -12.82 14.37 -25.60
CA GLU A 170 -13.55 13.47 -26.47
C GLU A 170 -13.57 14.08 -27.88
N HIS A 171 -12.62 13.69 -28.73
CA HIS A 171 -12.43 14.29 -30.06
C HIS A 171 -13.64 14.13 -31.00
N THR A 172 -14.53 13.17 -30.71
CA THR A 172 -15.76 12.92 -31.47
C THR A 172 -16.94 13.80 -31.07
N LEU A 173 -16.91 14.36 -29.86
CA LEU A 173 -17.98 15.21 -29.31
C LEU A 173 -17.52 16.66 -29.30
N LYS A 174 -17.70 17.37 -30.41
CA LYS A 174 -17.42 18.82 -30.52
C LYS A 174 -18.72 19.57 -30.68
N PRO A 175 -19.43 19.93 -29.59
CA PRO A 175 -20.64 20.71 -29.69
C PRO A 175 -20.30 22.12 -30.15
N MET A 176 -20.66 22.44 -31.38
CA MET A 176 -20.38 23.76 -32.02
C MET A 176 -21.57 24.21 -32.81
N VAL A 177 -21.85 25.50 -32.72
CA VAL A 177 -22.88 26.18 -33.50
C VAL A 177 -22.34 27.50 -34.07
N ALA A 178 -22.90 27.95 -35.17
CA ALA A 178 -22.60 29.29 -35.70
C ALA A 178 -23.35 30.38 -34.93
N PRO A 179 -22.91 31.68 -34.96
CA PRO A 179 -23.55 32.78 -34.26
C PRO A 179 -25.01 32.99 -34.63
N ASP A 180 -25.38 32.72 -35.86
CA ASP A 180 -26.74 32.89 -36.43
C ASP A 180 -27.63 31.62 -36.23
N THR A 181 -27.14 30.62 -35.54
CA THR A 181 -27.89 29.35 -35.31
C THR A 181 -29.12 29.61 -34.44
N PRO A 182 -30.33 29.22 -34.90
CA PRO A 182 -31.55 29.38 -34.11
C PRO A 182 -31.45 28.65 -32.75
N ILE A 183 -31.90 29.28 -31.68
CA ILE A 183 -31.79 28.78 -30.31
C ILE A 183 -32.31 27.37 -30.11
N LYS A 184 -33.36 26.99 -30.87
CA LYS A 184 -33.89 25.61 -30.84
C LYS A 184 -32.85 24.56 -31.27
N LYS A 185 -32.02 24.87 -32.28
CA LYS A 185 -30.92 23.99 -32.71
C LYS A 185 -29.77 23.96 -31.71
N VAL A 186 -29.50 25.11 -31.06
CA VAL A 186 -28.49 25.18 -29.97
C VAL A 186 -28.86 24.27 -28.83
N ILE A 187 -30.12 24.28 -28.37
CA ILE A 187 -30.60 23.40 -27.29
C ILE A 187 -30.50 21.94 -27.72
N PHE A 188 -30.82 21.64 -28.99
CA PHE A 188 -30.68 20.26 -29.49
C PHE A 188 -29.23 19.79 -29.48
N GLU A 189 -28.28 20.58 -29.95
CA GLU A 189 -26.85 20.27 -29.96
C GLU A 189 -26.32 20.03 -28.56
N ILE A 190 -26.66 20.85 -27.58
CA ILE A 190 -26.30 20.67 -26.17
C ILE A 190 -26.86 19.37 -25.63
N SER A 191 -28.12 19.06 -25.94
CA SER A 191 -28.80 17.86 -25.42
C SER A 191 -28.26 16.57 -26.05
N GLU A 192 -28.01 16.57 -27.35
CA GLU A 192 -27.50 15.44 -28.10
C GLU A 192 -26.08 15.08 -27.64
N LYS A 193 -25.20 16.05 -27.51
CA LYS A 193 -23.81 15.85 -27.10
C LYS A 193 -23.64 15.62 -25.59
N ARG A 194 -24.65 15.90 -24.78
CA ARG A 194 -24.67 15.66 -23.31
C ARG A 194 -23.52 16.31 -22.53
N LEU A 195 -22.90 17.34 -23.07
CA LEU A 195 -21.79 18.05 -22.38
C LEU A 195 -22.27 19.27 -21.59
N GLY A 196 -23.58 19.60 -21.66
CA GLY A 196 -24.17 20.73 -20.93
C GLY A 196 -23.87 22.12 -21.49
N VAL A 197 -23.00 22.20 -22.52
CA VAL A 197 -22.56 23.44 -23.18
C VAL A 197 -22.39 23.21 -24.68
N THR A 198 -22.37 24.29 -25.44
CA THR A 198 -21.90 24.31 -26.83
C THR A 198 -21.04 25.56 -27.07
N ALA A 199 -20.06 25.48 -27.94
CA ALA A 199 -19.26 26.61 -28.37
C ALA A 199 -19.99 27.33 -29.52
N VAL A 200 -19.99 28.66 -29.49
CA VAL A 200 -20.36 29.46 -30.66
C VAL A 200 -19.09 29.79 -31.41
N VAL A 201 -18.99 29.33 -32.66
CA VAL A 201 -17.78 29.43 -33.47
C VAL A 201 -18.06 30.15 -34.77
N GLU A 202 -17.26 31.16 -35.06
CA GLU A 202 -17.27 31.89 -36.31
C GLU A 202 -15.93 31.67 -37.03
N ASP A 203 -15.96 31.30 -38.29
CA ASP A 203 -14.78 31.08 -39.13
C ASP A 203 -13.71 30.13 -38.50
N ASN A 204 -14.15 29.08 -37.83
CA ASN A 204 -13.29 28.12 -37.11
C ASN A 204 -12.47 28.72 -35.96
N LYS A 205 -12.91 29.86 -35.40
CA LYS A 205 -12.29 30.52 -34.24
C LYS A 205 -13.23 30.62 -33.06
#